data_4fbdea0ee59c386ce06e167b8228c29f
#
_entry.id   4fbdea0ee59c386ce06e167b8228c29f
#
_cell.length_a   1.000
_cell.length_b   1.000
_cell.length_c   1.000
_cell.angle_alpha   90.00
_cell.angle_beta   90.00
_cell.angle_gamma   90.00
#
_symmetry.space_group_name_H-M   'P 1'
#
loop_
_entity.id
_entity.type
_entity.pdbx_description
1 polymer ?
#
loop_
_entity_poly.entity_id
_entity_poly.type
_entity_poly.pdbx_seq_one_letter_code
_entity_poly.pdbx_strand_id
1 'polypeptide(L)'
;VDAARITNASKAGLLQPIKSSNLENDVPVGLKDPNKEWYALTRRVRVMIANPKVVDVSKINDYTDLADPSLKGKVCLRNRKSPYNQSLVANQIINKGQSETKAWLSGMISNVSQPFFPGDISIIRAVSKKKCGVGIVNHYYVARMLAGVNGRRDALYAKKTKVLTPNPAHVNISAGGVAKYATNKNEACLLYTSDAAD
;
A
#
# COMPACT_ATOMS: atom_id res chain seq x y z
N VAL A 1 -4.54 5.91 -10.82
CA VAL A 1 -3.35 5.02 -10.82
C VAL A 1 -2.49 5.23 -9.58
N ASP A 2 -1.48 4.36 -9.32
CA ASP A 2 -0.54 4.53 -8.19
C ASP A 2 0.54 5.60 -8.48
N ALA A 3 1.26 6.02 -7.42
CA ALA A 3 2.26 7.07 -7.50
C ALA A 3 3.31 6.84 -8.60
N ALA A 4 3.86 5.64 -8.69
CA ALA A 4 4.91 5.35 -9.67
C ALA A 4 4.40 5.48 -11.12
N ARG A 5 3.19 5.01 -11.38
CA ARG A 5 2.60 5.08 -12.72
C ARG A 5 2.21 6.48 -13.11
N ILE A 6 1.63 7.28 -12.20
CA ILE A 6 1.26 8.66 -12.53
C ILE A 6 2.50 9.53 -12.76
N THR A 7 3.54 9.35 -11.97
CA THR A 7 4.82 10.04 -12.15
C THR A 7 5.49 9.67 -13.48
N ASN A 8 5.43 8.39 -13.86
CA ASN A 8 5.96 7.96 -15.16
C ASN A 8 5.16 8.54 -16.34
N ALA A 9 3.83 8.63 -16.20
CA ALA A 9 2.99 9.26 -17.22
C ALA A 9 3.31 10.75 -17.36
N SER A 10 3.48 11.47 -16.26
CA SER A 10 3.91 12.87 -16.26
C SER A 10 5.29 13.04 -16.93
N LYS A 11 6.31 12.26 -16.52
CA LYS A 11 7.65 12.30 -17.13
C LYS A 11 7.66 11.98 -18.63
N ALA A 12 6.73 11.15 -19.09
CA ALA A 12 6.57 10.81 -20.49
C ALA A 12 5.77 11.87 -21.28
N GLY A 13 5.34 12.98 -20.66
CA GLY A 13 4.56 14.06 -21.28
C GLY A 13 3.16 13.62 -21.73
N LEU A 14 2.58 12.63 -21.04
CA LEU A 14 1.26 12.07 -21.36
C LEU A 14 0.11 12.77 -20.65
N LEU A 15 0.41 13.70 -19.75
CA LEU A 15 -0.57 14.46 -18.98
C LEU A 15 -0.55 15.94 -19.37
N GLN A 16 -1.59 16.65 -18.98
CA GLN A 16 -1.69 18.10 -19.11
C GLN A 16 -2.05 18.74 -17.78
N PRO A 17 -1.65 20.01 -17.53
CA PRO A 17 -1.98 20.72 -16.31
C PRO A 17 -3.48 20.86 -16.10
N ILE A 18 -3.90 20.69 -14.84
CA ILE A 18 -5.29 20.87 -14.40
C ILE A 18 -5.38 22.21 -13.68
N LYS A 19 -6.26 23.11 -14.13
CA LYS A 19 -6.54 24.38 -13.47
C LYS A 19 -7.74 24.22 -12.55
N SER A 20 -7.49 24.07 -11.23
CA SER A 20 -8.55 23.97 -10.22
C SER A 20 -8.05 24.56 -8.90
N SER A 21 -8.69 25.62 -8.43
CA SER A 21 -8.40 26.23 -7.15
C SER A 21 -8.68 25.29 -5.98
N ASN A 22 -9.74 24.47 -6.08
CA ASN A 22 -10.09 23.50 -5.05
C ASN A 22 -8.96 22.48 -4.88
N LEU A 23 -8.48 21.86 -5.96
CA LEU A 23 -7.38 20.89 -5.89
C LEU A 23 -6.08 21.51 -5.37
N GLU A 24 -5.81 22.77 -5.73
CA GLU A 24 -4.62 23.49 -5.23
C GLU A 24 -4.69 23.72 -3.72
N ASN A 25 -5.86 24.01 -3.20
CA ASN A 25 -6.07 24.30 -1.78
C ASN A 25 -6.22 23.03 -0.94
N ASP A 26 -6.96 22.04 -1.44
CA ASP A 26 -7.38 20.87 -0.65
C ASP A 26 -6.34 19.74 -0.66
N VAL A 27 -5.54 19.63 -1.74
CA VAL A 27 -4.51 18.59 -1.84
C VAL A 27 -3.18 19.09 -1.27
N PRO A 28 -2.62 18.45 -0.23
CA PRO A 28 -1.33 18.84 0.35
C PRO A 28 -0.19 18.86 -0.67
N VAL A 29 0.78 19.76 -0.51
CA VAL A 29 1.91 19.97 -1.43
C VAL A 29 2.64 18.68 -1.79
N GLY A 30 2.90 17.81 -0.82
CA GLY A 30 3.58 16.53 -1.06
C GLY A 30 2.74 15.47 -1.79
N LEU A 31 1.46 15.76 -2.10
CA LEU A 31 0.51 14.83 -2.69
C LEU A 31 -0.04 15.32 -4.04
N LYS A 32 0.58 16.32 -4.63
CA LYS A 32 0.26 16.86 -5.96
C LYS A 32 1.53 17.13 -6.75
N ASP A 33 1.38 17.15 -8.06
CA ASP A 33 2.48 17.45 -8.97
C ASP A 33 2.82 18.95 -8.97
N PRO A 34 4.09 19.36 -8.91
CA PRO A 34 4.49 20.76 -9.00
C PRO A 34 4.01 21.46 -10.28
N ASN A 35 3.91 20.72 -11.39
CA ASN A 35 3.40 21.22 -12.68
C ASN A 35 1.88 21.09 -12.82
N LYS A 36 1.18 20.67 -11.74
CA LYS A 36 -0.29 20.52 -11.72
C LYS A 36 -0.84 19.45 -12.68
N GLU A 37 -0.02 18.49 -13.08
CA GLU A 37 -0.42 17.44 -14.03
C GLU A 37 -1.17 16.30 -13.39
N TRP A 38 -1.03 16.12 -12.05
CA TRP A 38 -1.75 15.11 -11.29
C TRP A 38 -1.96 15.51 -9.82
N TYR A 39 -3.01 14.96 -9.22
CA TYR A 39 -3.35 15.13 -7.81
C TYR A 39 -3.69 13.78 -7.18
N ALA A 40 -3.31 13.60 -5.91
CA ALA A 40 -3.71 12.42 -5.15
C ALA A 40 -5.19 12.49 -4.80
N LEU A 41 -5.89 11.37 -4.99
CA LEU A 41 -7.31 11.23 -4.66
C LEU A 41 -7.51 10.42 -3.38
N THR A 42 -6.66 9.42 -3.15
CA THR A 42 -6.76 8.56 -1.95
C THR A 42 -5.37 8.19 -1.43
N ARG A 43 -5.30 7.86 -0.14
CA ARG A 43 -4.10 7.34 0.52
C ARG A 43 -4.26 5.86 0.83
N ARG A 44 -3.17 5.12 0.75
CA ARG A 44 -3.09 3.69 1.07
C ARG A 44 -1.94 3.45 2.03
N VAL A 45 -2.26 2.97 3.21
CA VAL A 45 -1.24 2.63 4.21
C VAL A 45 -0.85 1.16 4.09
N ARG A 46 0.43 0.86 4.07
CA ARG A 46 0.94 -0.50 4.21
C ARG A 46 0.96 -0.84 5.69
N VAL A 47 0.09 -1.74 6.08
CA VAL A 47 0.00 -2.23 7.46
C VAL A 47 0.51 -3.67 7.53
N MET A 48 0.89 -4.09 8.72
CA MET A 48 1.10 -5.50 9.00
C MET A 48 -0.18 -6.09 9.57
N ILE A 49 -0.47 -7.32 9.23
CA ILE A 49 -1.53 -8.11 9.85
C ILE A 49 -0.90 -9.33 10.52
N ALA A 50 -1.32 -9.62 11.73
CA ALA A 50 -0.76 -10.73 12.50
C ALA A 50 -1.87 -11.59 13.12
N ASN A 51 -1.56 -12.87 13.32
CA ASN A 51 -2.39 -13.78 14.09
C ASN A 51 -1.78 -13.95 15.49
N PRO A 52 -2.41 -13.41 16.55
CA PRO A 52 -1.86 -13.47 17.91
C PRO A 52 -1.69 -14.89 18.48
N LYS A 53 -2.31 -15.88 17.82
CA LYS A 53 -2.16 -17.29 18.18
C LYS A 53 -0.93 -17.96 17.56
N VAL A 54 -0.17 -17.22 16.71
CA VAL A 54 1.00 -17.75 15.97
C VAL A 54 2.25 -16.94 16.28
N VAL A 55 2.12 -15.63 16.46
CA VAL A 55 3.23 -14.71 16.75
C VAL A 55 2.88 -13.80 17.92
N ASP A 56 3.90 -13.40 18.65
CA ASP A 56 3.79 -12.39 19.69
C ASP A 56 3.71 -11.00 19.01
N VAL A 57 2.51 -10.43 19.01
CA VAL A 57 2.24 -9.15 18.35
C VAL A 57 2.88 -7.96 19.05
N SER A 58 3.28 -8.09 20.32
CA SER A 58 3.95 -7.02 21.06
C SER A 58 5.38 -6.75 20.59
N LYS A 59 5.98 -7.73 19.90
CA LYS A 59 7.33 -7.65 19.32
C LYS A 59 7.36 -7.20 17.87
N ILE A 60 6.20 -6.84 17.28
CA ILE A 60 6.10 -6.46 15.88
C ILE A 60 5.57 -5.04 15.80
N ASN A 61 6.45 -4.05 15.74
CA ASN A 61 6.15 -2.62 15.78
C ASN A 61 6.48 -1.92 14.46
N ASP A 62 7.51 -2.41 13.74
CA ASP A 62 7.94 -1.85 12.44
C ASP A 62 8.16 -2.98 11.42
N TYR A 63 8.31 -2.60 10.16
CA TYR A 63 8.63 -3.53 9.06
C TYR A 63 9.95 -4.27 9.29
N THR A 64 10.90 -3.63 9.96
CA THR A 64 12.20 -4.22 10.28
C THR A 64 12.11 -5.44 11.18
N ASP A 65 11.13 -5.49 12.06
CA ASP A 65 10.91 -6.62 12.95
C ASP A 65 10.57 -7.92 12.20
N LEU A 66 10.10 -7.82 10.94
CA LEU A 66 9.83 -8.98 10.11
C LEU A 66 11.10 -9.75 9.68
N ALA A 67 12.28 -9.15 9.88
CA ALA A 67 13.57 -9.81 9.66
C ALA A 67 14.06 -10.58 10.89
N ASP A 68 13.39 -10.47 12.04
CA ASP A 68 13.79 -11.18 13.26
C ASP A 68 13.73 -12.70 13.05
N PRO A 69 14.82 -13.45 13.37
CA PRO A 69 14.87 -14.90 13.19
C PRO A 69 13.79 -15.69 13.95
N SER A 70 13.21 -15.14 15.01
CA SER A 70 12.09 -15.76 15.73
C SER A 70 10.83 -15.90 14.90
N LEU A 71 10.74 -15.15 13.77
CA LEU A 71 9.67 -15.21 12.79
C LEU A 71 9.95 -16.20 11.65
N LYS A 72 11.01 -17.00 11.73
CA LYS A 72 11.33 -18.01 10.71
C LYS A 72 10.13 -18.92 10.44
N GLY A 73 9.76 -19.03 9.18
CA GLY A 73 8.60 -19.80 8.74
C GLY A 73 7.24 -19.21 9.13
N LYS A 74 7.19 -17.93 9.54
CA LYS A 74 5.94 -17.27 9.97
C LYS A 74 5.56 -16.04 9.17
N VAL A 75 6.33 -15.66 8.16
CA VAL A 75 6.07 -14.47 7.33
C VAL A 75 5.39 -14.85 6.02
N CYS A 76 4.35 -14.12 5.64
CA CYS A 76 3.69 -14.21 4.34
C CYS A 76 3.87 -12.91 3.56
N LEU A 77 4.35 -13.00 2.33
CA LEU A 77 4.59 -11.86 1.47
C LEU A 77 3.89 -11.98 0.12
N ARG A 78 3.60 -10.84 -0.47
CA ARG A 78 3.20 -10.73 -1.87
C ARG A 78 4.42 -10.87 -2.78
N ASN A 79 4.22 -11.28 -4.04
CA ASN A 79 5.29 -11.43 -5.01
C ASN A 79 6.04 -10.11 -5.29
N ARG A 80 7.29 -10.19 -5.76
CA ARG A 80 8.19 -9.05 -6.03
C ARG A 80 7.70 -8.10 -7.13
N LYS A 81 6.81 -8.56 -8.02
CA LYS A 81 6.24 -7.74 -9.11
C LYS A 81 5.16 -6.78 -8.60
N SER A 82 4.74 -6.91 -7.34
CA SER A 82 3.75 -6.01 -6.74
C SER A 82 4.31 -4.58 -6.62
N PRO A 83 3.67 -3.57 -7.24
CA PRO A 83 4.07 -2.18 -7.11
C PRO A 83 4.04 -1.71 -5.65
N TYR A 84 3.21 -2.32 -4.81
CA TYR A 84 3.12 -1.99 -3.39
C TYR A 84 4.37 -2.42 -2.61
N ASN A 85 4.93 -3.60 -2.94
CA ASN A 85 6.18 -4.04 -2.33
C ASN A 85 7.37 -3.22 -2.84
N GLN A 86 7.40 -2.94 -4.15
CA GLN A 86 8.45 -2.11 -4.75
C GLN A 86 8.47 -0.71 -4.13
N SER A 87 7.30 -0.10 -3.95
CA SER A 87 7.16 1.20 -3.31
C SER A 87 7.61 1.19 -1.84
N LEU A 88 7.28 0.14 -1.08
CA LEU A 88 7.73 -0.01 0.30
C LEU A 88 9.26 -0.15 0.36
N VAL A 89 9.85 -0.99 -0.48
CA VAL A 89 11.31 -1.17 -0.53
C VAL A 89 12.01 0.13 -0.93
N ALA A 90 11.50 0.86 -1.92
CA ALA A 90 12.02 2.16 -2.31
C ALA A 90 11.97 3.17 -1.16
N ASN A 91 10.89 3.20 -0.40
CA ASN A 91 10.76 4.03 0.79
C ASN A 91 11.79 3.65 1.87
N GLN A 92 12.03 2.36 2.12
CA GLN A 92 13.06 1.92 3.05
C GLN A 92 14.47 2.35 2.58
N ILE A 93 14.76 2.26 1.28
CA ILE A 93 16.06 2.71 0.74
C ILE A 93 16.26 4.22 0.98
N ILE A 94 15.23 5.02 0.78
CA ILE A 94 15.29 6.48 1.02
C ILE A 94 15.54 6.80 2.49
N ASN A 95 14.88 6.09 3.40
CA ASN A 95 14.92 6.41 4.83
C ASN A 95 16.09 5.75 5.57
N LYS A 96 16.54 4.57 5.15
CA LYS A 96 17.53 3.74 5.87
C LYS A 96 18.78 3.44 5.04
N GLY A 97 18.79 3.80 3.78
CA GLY A 97 19.88 3.47 2.86
C GLY A 97 19.80 2.05 2.29
N GLN A 98 20.59 1.83 1.24
CA GLN A 98 20.54 0.59 0.47
C GLN A 98 21.05 -0.63 1.25
N SER A 99 22.13 -0.47 2.03
CA SER A 99 22.73 -1.59 2.77
C SER A 99 21.80 -2.15 3.84
N GLU A 100 21.23 -1.28 4.68
CA GLU A 100 20.31 -1.67 5.75
C GLU A 100 19.02 -2.27 5.17
N THR A 101 18.50 -1.65 4.11
CA THR A 101 17.31 -2.18 3.40
C THR A 101 17.56 -3.57 2.81
N LYS A 102 18.74 -3.81 2.25
CA LYS A 102 19.12 -5.12 1.71
C LYS A 102 19.20 -6.17 2.83
N ALA A 103 19.81 -5.83 3.98
CA ALA A 103 19.88 -6.72 5.13
C ALA A 103 18.48 -7.08 5.67
N TRP A 104 17.64 -6.06 5.88
CA TRP A 104 16.24 -6.26 6.26
C TRP A 104 15.48 -7.15 5.29
N LEU A 105 15.55 -6.87 3.98
CA LEU A 105 14.84 -7.62 2.97
C LEU A 105 15.29 -9.09 2.94
N SER A 106 16.59 -9.34 3.06
CA SER A 106 17.15 -10.69 3.12
C SER A 106 16.66 -11.46 4.34
N GLY A 107 16.68 -10.84 5.53
CA GLY A 107 16.15 -11.44 6.78
C GLY A 107 14.65 -11.72 6.69
N MET A 108 13.86 -10.77 6.20
CA MET A 108 12.41 -10.96 6.02
C MET A 108 12.11 -12.08 5.02
N ILE A 109 12.84 -12.19 3.91
CA ILE A 109 12.65 -13.25 2.91
C ILE A 109 13.00 -14.63 3.50
N SER A 110 14.05 -14.72 4.31
CA SER A 110 14.42 -16.01 4.97
C SER A 110 13.39 -16.48 5.99
N ASN A 111 12.49 -15.60 6.45
CA ASN A 111 11.39 -15.90 7.35
C ASN A 111 10.09 -16.32 6.63
N VAL A 112 10.06 -16.31 5.30
CA VAL A 112 8.86 -16.64 4.53
C VAL A 112 8.51 -18.12 4.64
N SER A 113 7.23 -18.40 4.94
CA SER A 113 6.71 -19.76 5.16
C SER A 113 5.97 -20.36 3.97
N GLN A 114 5.55 -19.52 3.02
CA GLN A 114 4.67 -19.90 1.92
C GLN A 114 5.19 -19.35 0.61
N PRO A 115 4.82 -19.92 -0.54
CA PRO A 115 5.03 -19.27 -1.83
C PRO A 115 4.47 -17.84 -1.83
N PHE A 116 5.12 -16.93 -2.57
CA PHE A 116 4.69 -15.54 -2.63
C PHE A 116 3.28 -15.41 -3.20
N PHE A 117 2.42 -14.68 -2.50
CA PHE A 117 1.01 -14.53 -2.84
C PHE A 117 0.80 -13.54 -4.00
N PRO A 118 -0.24 -13.74 -4.83
CA PRO A 118 -0.59 -12.80 -5.91
C PRO A 118 -1.28 -11.53 -5.40
N GLY A 119 -1.90 -11.57 -4.21
CA GLY A 119 -2.71 -10.47 -3.68
C GLY A 119 -2.81 -10.43 -2.17
N ASP A 120 -3.17 -9.27 -1.64
CA ASP A 120 -3.24 -8.99 -0.21
C ASP A 120 -4.37 -9.80 0.48
N ILE A 121 -5.51 -10.00 -0.16
CA ILE A 121 -6.61 -10.83 0.37
C ILE A 121 -6.14 -12.27 0.65
N SER A 122 -5.32 -12.82 -0.23
CA SER A 122 -4.78 -14.17 -0.05
C SER A 122 -3.85 -14.26 1.16
N ILE A 123 -3.08 -13.18 1.45
CA ILE A 123 -2.25 -13.08 2.65
C ILE A 123 -3.13 -13.03 3.90
N ILE A 124 -4.19 -12.20 3.92
CA ILE A 124 -5.11 -12.10 5.06
C ILE A 124 -5.73 -13.47 5.37
N ARG A 125 -6.17 -14.18 4.33
CA ARG A 125 -6.70 -15.56 4.48
C ARG A 125 -5.66 -16.54 5.03
N ALA A 126 -4.40 -16.45 4.58
CA ALA A 126 -3.32 -17.33 5.03
C ALA A 126 -2.96 -17.09 6.50
N VAL A 127 -2.81 -15.82 6.91
CA VAL A 127 -2.56 -15.43 8.32
C VAL A 127 -3.71 -15.88 9.21
N SER A 128 -4.95 -15.65 8.80
CA SER A 128 -6.14 -16.10 9.54
C SER A 128 -6.17 -17.63 9.75
N LYS A 129 -5.74 -18.38 8.72
CA LYS A 129 -5.68 -19.85 8.75
C LYS A 129 -4.40 -20.41 9.40
N LYS A 130 -3.58 -19.57 10.02
CA LYS A 130 -2.31 -19.93 10.66
C LYS A 130 -1.28 -20.57 9.71
N LYS A 131 -1.39 -20.35 8.40
CA LYS A 131 -0.38 -20.78 7.43
C LYS A 131 0.91 -19.95 7.54
N CYS A 132 0.79 -18.75 8.08
CA CYS A 132 1.84 -17.85 8.54
C CYS A 132 1.31 -17.04 9.74
N GLY A 133 2.20 -16.38 10.46
CA GLY A 133 1.84 -15.58 11.62
C GLY A 133 1.63 -14.11 11.32
N VAL A 134 2.34 -13.57 10.32
CA VAL A 134 2.32 -12.14 9.97
C VAL A 134 2.49 -11.94 8.47
N GLY A 135 1.94 -10.84 7.95
CA GLY A 135 2.12 -10.42 6.55
C GLY A 135 1.89 -8.94 6.35
N ILE A 136 2.38 -8.39 5.25
CA ILE A 136 2.22 -6.97 4.88
C ILE A 136 1.11 -6.83 3.83
N VAL A 137 0.13 -5.96 4.09
CA VAL A 137 -1.02 -5.71 3.21
C VAL A 137 -1.38 -4.23 3.17
N ASN A 138 -2.16 -3.80 2.19
CA ASN A 138 -2.79 -2.49 2.24
C ASN A 138 -3.99 -2.52 3.19
N HIS A 139 -4.12 -1.50 4.02
CA HIS A 139 -5.15 -1.40 5.07
C HIS A 139 -6.57 -1.58 4.55
N TYR A 140 -6.88 -1.02 3.37
CA TYR A 140 -8.23 -1.06 2.81
C TYR A 140 -8.71 -2.47 2.46
N TYR A 141 -7.83 -3.43 2.17
CA TYR A 141 -8.25 -4.82 1.98
C TYR A 141 -8.80 -5.43 3.26
N VAL A 142 -8.18 -5.11 4.40
CA VAL A 142 -8.68 -5.55 5.71
C VAL A 142 -10.04 -4.90 5.99
N ALA A 143 -10.16 -3.59 5.78
CA ALA A 143 -11.41 -2.86 5.97
C ALA A 143 -12.56 -3.42 5.11
N ARG A 144 -12.32 -3.66 3.81
CA ARG A 144 -13.30 -4.25 2.90
C ARG A 144 -13.73 -5.66 3.32
N MET A 145 -12.78 -6.48 3.77
CA MET A 145 -13.11 -7.82 4.26
C MET A 145 -13.95 -7.74 5.55
N LEU A 146 -13.60 -6.87 6.49
CA LEU A 146 -14.35 -6.65 7.73
C LEU A 146 -15.78 -6.16 7.46
N ALA A 147 -15.93 -5.26 6.48
CA ALA A 147 -17.24 -4.76 6.02
C ALA A 147 -18.07 -5.81 5.24
N GLY A 148 -17.51 -7.00 4.99
CA GLY A 148 -18.24 -8.08 4.30
C GLY A 148 -18.32 -7.92 2.78
N VAL A 149 -17.65 -6.95 2.17
CA VAL A 149 -17.65 -6.72 0.70
C VAL A 149 -17.18 -7.96 -0.08
N ASN A 150 -16.29 -8.74 0.52
CA ASN A 150 -15.77 -9.99 -0.06
C ASN A 150 -16.56 -11.25 0.41
N GLY A 151 -17.71 -11.05 1.05
CA GLY A 151 -18.56 -12.09 1.61
C GLY A 151 -18.27 -12.45 3.07
N ARG A 152 -19.26 -13.04 3.74
CA ARG A 152 -19.25 -13.36 5.17
C ARG A 152 -18.02 -14.17 5.62
N ARG A 153 -17.57 -15.10 4.79
CA ARG A 153 -16.40 -15.94 5.10
C ARG A 153 -15.11 -15.13 5.21
N ASP A 154 -14.90 -14.17 4.32
CA ASP A 154 -13.74 -13.29 4.35
C ASP A 154 -13.78 -12.33 5.54
N ALA A 155 -14.95 -11.84 5.92
CA ALA A 155 -15.12 -11.05 7.13
C ALA A 155 -14.68 -11.83 8.38
N LEU A 156 -15.04 -13.12 8.47
CA LEU A 156 -14.60 -13.99 9.57
C LEU A 156 -13.10 -14.24 9.55
N TYR A 157 -12.46 -14.30 8.38
CA TYR A 157 -10.99 -14.38 8.30
C TYR A 157 -10.32 -13.11 8.79
N ALA A 158 -10.77 -11.94 8.35
CA ALA A 158 -10.20 -10.67 8.78
C ALA A 158 -10.34 -10.46 10.30
N LYS A 159 -11.47 -10.81 10.90
CA LYS A 159 -11.70 -10.72 12.35
C LYS A 159 -10.73 -11.56 13.21
N LYS A 160 -10.08 -12.57 12.63
CA LYS A 160 -9.08 -13.41 13.32
C LYS A 160 -7.67 -12.83 13.27
N THR A 161 -7.48 -11.71 12.59
CA THR A 161 -6.18 -11.04 12.47
C THR A 161 -6.18 -9.72 13.23
N LYS A 162 -5.02 -9.34 13.75
CA LYS A 162 -4.78 -8.02 14.35
C LYS A 162 -4.03 -7.15 13.34
N VAL A 163 -4.52 -5.92 13.15
CA VAL A 163 -3.82 -4.92 12.34
C VAL A 163 -2.76 -4.24 13.19
N LEU A 164 -1.54 -4.18 12.69
CA LEU A 164 -0.42 -3.51 13.30
C LEU A 164 0.02 -2.41 12.32
N THR A 165 0.00 -1.17 12.78
CA THR A 165 0.40 -0.02 11.98
C THR A 165 1.83 0.36 12.35
N PRO A 166 2.80 0.19 11.43
CA PRO A 166 4.17 0.62 11.66
C PRO A 166 4.27 2.13 11.91
N ASN A 167 5.28 2.57 12.63
CA ASN A 167 5.55 3.97 12.85
C ASN A 167 7.04 4.27 12.54
N PRO A 168 7.34 5.00 11.45
CA PRO A 168 6.41 5.54 10.46
C PRO A 168 5.83 4.48 9.51
N ALA A 169 4.54 4.61 9.20
CA ALA A 169 3.91 3.74 8.21
C ALA A 169 4.18 4.24 6.78
N HIS A 170 4.46 3.32 5.85
CA HIS A 170 4.55 3.66 4.43
C HIS A 170 3.17 3.98 3.86
N VAL A 171 3.04 5.18 3.31
CA VAL A 171 1.84 5.66 2.64
C VAL A 171 2.10 5.74 1.13
N ASN A 172 1.22 5.15 0.35
CA ASN A 172 1.16 5.33 -1.09
C ASN A 172 -0.15 6.02 -1.46
N ILE A 173 -0.25 6.52 -2.69
CA ILE A 173 -1.43 7.25 -3.17
C ILE A 173 -2.07 6.54 -4.35
N SER A 174 -3.37 6.80 -4.57
CA SER A 174 -3.97 6.77 -5.89
C SER A 174 -4.09 8.20 -6.38
N ALA A 175 -3.58 8.45 -7.56
CA ALA A 175 -3.63 9.76 -8.19
C ALA A 175 -4.32 9.68 -9.54
N GLY A 176 -4.84 10.80 -9.97
CA GLY A 176 -5.39 11.01 -11.29
C GLY A 176 -4.74 12.21 -11.97
N GLY A 177 -4.85 12.26 -13.28
CA GLY A 177 -4.40 13.33 -14.15
C GLY A 177 -5.23 13.31 -15.42
N VAL A 178 -5.25 14.42 -16.15
CA VAL A 178 -5.92 14.53 -17.44
C VAL A 178 -4.93 14.18 -18.53
N ALA A 179 -5.29 13.25 -19.41
CA ALA A 179 -4.44 12.86 -20.52
C ALA A 179 -4.21 14.05 -21.46
N LYS A 180 -3.01 14.18 -22.04
CA LYS A 180 -2.59 15.31 -22.87
C LYS A 180 -3.55 15.61 -24.02
N TYR A 181 -4.08 14.56 -24.64
CA TYR A 181 -4.97 14.65 -25.79
C TYR A 181 -6.43 14.34 -25.45
N ALA A 182 -6.83 14.46 -24.17
CA ALA A 182 -8.22 14.29 -23.78
C ALA A 182 -9.10 15.33 -24.50
N THR A 183 -10.20 14.87 -25.10
CA THR A 183 -11.19 15.73 -25.78
C THR A 183 -12.12 16.42 -24.78
N ASN A 184 -12.46 15.71 -23.68
CA ASN A 184 -13.41 16.17 -22.66
C ASN A 184 -12.67 16.70 -21.42
N LYS A 185 -11.88 17.78 -21.60
CA LYS A 185 -11.03 18.34 -20.53
C LYS A 185 -11.83 18.96 -19.39
N ASN A 186 -12.89 19.68 -19.74
CA ASN A 186 -13.73 20.38 -18.75
C ASN A 186 -14.46 19.37 -17.87
N GLU A 187 -15.03 18.33 -18.44
CA GLU A 187 -15.70 17.25 -17.72
C GLU A 187 -14.73 16.45 -16.84
N ALA A 188 -13.51 16.22 -17.33
CA ALA A 188 -12.47 15.59 -16.53
C ALA A 188 -12.06 16.47 -15.33
N CYS A 189 -11.99 17.79 -15.50
CA CYS A 189 -11.74 18.71 -14.40
C CYS A 189 -12.93 18.73 -13.41
N LEU A 190 -14.16 18.70 -13.88
CA LEU A 190 -15.36 18.65 -13.05
C LEU A 190 -15.41 17.37 -12.19
N LEU A 191 -15.00 16.21 -12.73
CA LEU A 191 -14.93 14.97 -11.99
C LEU A 191 -14.01 15.08 -10.76
N TYR A 192 -12.97 15.90 -10.81
CA TYR A 192 -12.07 16.15 -9.69
C TYR A 192 -12.60 17.17 -8.67
N THR A 193 -13.56 17.99 -9.06
CA THR A 193 -14.16 19.05 -8.23
C THR A 193 -15.53 18.65 -7.68
N SER A 194 -16.14 17.60 -8.23
CA SER A 194 -17.36 17.01 -7.70
C SER A 194 -17.00 15.99 -6.61
N ASP A 195 -17.80 15.92 -5.57
CA ASP A 195 -17.79 15.09 -4.36
C ASP A 195 -17.15 13.70 -4.38
N ALA A 196 -16.07 13.48 -5.08
CA ALA A 196 -15.26 12.26 -4.97
C ALA A 196 -14.44 12.20 -3.68
N ALA A 197 -14.71 13.11 -2.73
CA ALA A 197 -14.02 13.27 -1.46
C ALA A 197 -14.92 12.91 -0.24
N ASP A 198 -16.17 12.46 -0.44
CA ASP A 198 -17.03 11.92 0.63
C ASP A 198 -16.81 10.42 0.87
#